data_8d836f0a043d4cebd127d0766dc7774c
#
_entry.id   8d836f0a043d4cebd127d0766dc7774c
#
_cell.length_a   1.000
_cell.length_b   1.000
_cell.length_c   1.000
_cell.angle_alpha   90.00
_cell.angle_beta   90.00
_cell.angle_gamma   90.00
#
_symmetry.space_group_name_H-M   'P 1'
#
loop_
_entity.id
_entity.type
_entity.pdbx_description
1 polymer ?
#
loop_
_entity_poly.entity_id
_entity_poly.type
_entity_poly.pdbx_seq_one_letter_code
_entity_poly.pdbx_strand_id
1 'polypeptide(L)'
;MTTHTMEVFFDYACPFCLKGHKYLAELHPLYPQIEIAWHPCEAHPEPDSYGPHSNLCIQGMFFALDHGVDIWEYHERMYTAAVKDRINIEDINVLADSVEGLLDTDAFRKSLQSGEYAKVLEDSNVYAYEQSGVWAVPSYRMNGRKLDAAEGIGITKEQLAKFLDTAK
;
A
#
# COMPACT_ATOMS: atom_id res chain seq x y z
N MET A 1 -26.59 -4.59 9.03
CA MET A 1 -25.85 -4.50 7.76
C MET A 1 -24.65 -5.41 7.78
N THR A 2 -24.49 -6.25 6.76
CA THR A 2 -23.35 -7.15 6.67
C THR A 2 -22.09 -6.39 6.31
N THR A 3 -21.02 -6.57 7.09
CA THR A 3 -19.72 -5.98 6.81
C THR A 3 -18.91 -6.92 5.93
N HIS A 4 -18.25 -6.37 4.94
CA HIS A 4 -17.38 -7.11 4.02
C HIS A 4 -15.96 -6.59 4.20
N THR A 5 -14.98 -7.47 4.09
CA THR A 5 -13.57 -7.08 4.13
C THR A 5 -12.99 -7.18 2.72
N MET A 6 -12.45 -6.07 2.25
CA MET A 6 -11.71 -6.06 0.99
C MET A 6 -10.21 -5.97 1.28
N GLU A 7 -9.48 -6.94 0.76
CA GLU A 7 -8.02 -6.92 0.83
C GLU A 7 -7.48 -6.10 -0.34
N VAL A 8 -6.60 -5.15 -0.04
CA VAL A 8 -5.95 -4.30 -1.05
C VAL A 8 -4.46 -4.59 -1.05
N PHE A 9 -3.96 -5.09 -2.16
CA PHE A 9 -2.54 -5.39 -2.37
C PHE A 9 -1.91 -4.28 -3.20
N PHE A 10 -0.84 -3.69 -2.71
CA PHE A 10 -0.28 -2.48 -3.31
C PHE A 10 1.19 -2.29 -2.98
N ASP A 11 1.84 -1.41 -3.74
CA ASP A 11 3.22 -0.99 -3.53
C ASP A 11 3.30 0.52 -3.69
N TYR A 12 3.93 1.21 -2.75
CA TYR A 12 4.04 2.67 -2.78
C TYR A 12 4.85 3.21 -3.96
N ALA A 13 5.74 2.42 -4.52
CA ALA A 13 6.56 2.84 -5.65
C ALA A 13 5.88 2.62 -7.01
N CYS A 14 4.66 2.13 -7.01
CA CYS A 14 3.92 1.77 -8.21
C CYS A 14 2.96 2.89 -8.64
N PRO A 15 3.13 3.50 -9.81
CA PRO A 15 2.21 4.55 -10.30
C PRO A 15 0.78 4.06 -10.49
N PHE A 16 0.59 2.80 -10.87
CA PHE A 16 -0.76 2.22 -11.03
C PHE A 16 -1.44 2.04 -9.68
N CYS A 17 -0.67 1.78 -8.63
CA CYS A 17 -1.18 1.70 -7.26
C CYS A 17 -1.63 3.07 -6.76
N LEU A 18 -0.90 4.13 -7.08
CA LEU A 18 -1.33 5.49 -6.78
C LEU A 18 -2.66 5.82 -7.44
N LYS A 19 -2.83 5.47 -8.71
CA LYS A 19 -4.10 5.67 -9.43
C LYS A 19 -5.24 4.92 -8.75
N GLY A 20 -5.01 3.63 -8.46
CA GLY A 20 -6.00 2.80 -7.76
C GLY A 20 -6.36 3.36 -6.40
N HIS A 21 -5.36 3.86 -5.66
CA HIS A 21 -5.58 4.50 -4.37
C HIS A 21 -6.48 5.73 -4.48
N LYS A 22 -6.26 6.57 -5.49
CA LYS A 22 -7.08 7.77 -5.71
C LYS A 22 -8.53 7.40 -6.01
N TYR A 23 -8.75 6.39 -6.85
CA TYR A 23 -10.10 5.91 -7.13
C TYR A 23 -10.76 5.36 -5.87
N LEU A 24 -10.01 4.58 -5.09
CA LEU A 24 -10.52 4.01 -3.84
C LEU A 24 -10.88 5.09 -2.83
N ALA A 25 -10.06 6.13 -2.70
CA ALA A 25 -10.33 7.24 -1.80
C ALA A 25 -11.63 7.97 -2.17
N GLU A 26 -11.94 8.07 -3.46
CA GLU A 26 -13.19 8.68 -3.93
C GLU A 26 -14.39 7.76 -3.73
N LEU A 27 -14.23 6.47 -3.97
CA LEU A 27 -15.34 5.50 -3.98
C LEU A 27 -15.67 4.93 -2.61
N HIS A 28 -14.67 4.67 -1.77
CA HIS A 28 -14.86 3.97 -0.50
C HIS A 28 -15.90 4.62 0.42
N PRO A 29 -15.98 5.98 0.53
CA PRO A 29 -17.02 6.60 1.36
C PRO A 29 -18.45 6.24 0.96
N LEU A 30 -18.66 5.78 -0.28
CA LEU A 30 -19.98 5.37 -0.77
C LEU A 30 -20.31 3.92 -0.37
N TYR A 31 -19.36 3.20 0.23
CA TYR A 31 -19.48 1.80 0.60
C TYR A 31 -19.11 1.59 2.07
N PRO A 32 -19.88 2.17 3.01
CA PRO A 32 -19.53 2.09 4.44
C PRO A 32 -19.54 0.66 4.99
N GLN A 33 -20.16 -0.29 4.28
CA GLN A 33 -20.18 -1.70 4.66
C GLN A 33 -18.88 -2.45 4.30
N ILE A 34 -17.95 -1.79 3.59
CA ILE A 34 -16.68 -2.41 3.22
C ILE A 34 -15.57 -1.90 4.13
N GLU A 35 -14.94 -2.82 4.85
CA GLU A 35 -13.72 -2.55 5.61
C GLU A 35 -12.52 -2.93 4.75
N ILE A 36 -11.46 -2.14 4.82
CA ILE A 36 -10.26 -2.40 4.03
C ILE A 36 -9.18 -3.04 4.90
N ALA A 37 -8.64 -4.16 4.42
CA ALA A 37 -7.44 -4.78 4.96
C ALA A 37 -6.28 -4.45 4.02
N TRP A 38 -5.31 -3.69 4.50
CA TRP A 38 -4.18 -3.25 3.70
C TRP A 38 -3.06 -4.28 3.70
N HIS A 39 -2.67 -4.72 2.52
CA HIS A 39 -1.61 -5.71 2.32
C HIS A 39 -0.54 -5.17 1.38
N PRO A 40 0.42 -4.40 1.90
CA PRO A 40 1.51 -3.91 1.06
C PRO A 40 2.40 -5.07 0.65
N CYS A 41 2.95 -4.98 -0.55
CA CYS A 41 3.91 -5.96 -1.03
C CYS A 41 4.87 -5.28 -2.00
N GLU A 42 6.09 -5.80 -2.07
CA GLU A 42 7.09 -5.26 -2.97
C GLU A 42 6.90 -5.82 -4.37
N ALA A 43 6.67 -4.94 -5.34
CA ALA A 43 6.56 -5.36 -6.74
C ALA A 43 7.92 -5.84 -7.27
N HIS A 44 9.00 -5.25 -6.78
CA HIS A 44 10.37 -5.57 -7.15
C HIS A 44 11.24 -5.72 -5.91
N PRO A 45 11.11 -6.84 -5.16
CA PRO A 45 11.96 -7.05 -3.97
C PRO A 45 13.40 -7.32 -4.37
N GLU A 46 14.34 -6.97 -3.48
CA GLU A 46 15.72 -7.32 -3.73
C GLU A 46 15.87 -8.85 -3.82
N PRO A 47 16.76 -9.36 -4.66
CA PRO A 47 17.83 -8.67 -5.38
C PRO A 47 17.46 -8.13 -6.77
N ASP A 48 16.18 -7.96 -7.09
CA ASP A 48 15.76 -7.37 -8.35
C ASP A 48 16.43 -5.99 -8.51
N SER A 49 17.07 -5.75 -9.64
CA SER A 49 17.75 -4.48 -9.90
C SER A 49 16.80 -3.36 -10.29
N TYR A 50 15.53 -3.66 -10.52
CA TYR A 50 14.53 -2.65 -10.87
C TYR A 50 14.11 -1.90 -9.63
N GLY A 51 14.50 -0.65 -9.55
CA GLY A 51 14.20 0.23 -8.42
C GLY A 51 13.37 1.43 -8.82
N PRO A 52 13.07 2.32 -7.86
CA PRO A 52 13.49 2.22 -6.47
C PRO A 52 12.76 1.13 -5.69
N HIS A 53 13.39 0.64 -4.63
CA HIS A 53 12.81 -0.39 -3.76
C HIS A 53 11.98 0.27 -2.66
N SER A 54 10.81 -0.28 -2.39
CA SER A 54 9.82 0.30 -1.47
C SER A 54 9.82 -0.30 -0.07
N ASN A 55 10.79 -1.15 0.25
CA ASN A 55 10.83 -1.86 1.53
C ASN A 55 10.73 -0.92 2.74
N LEU A 56 11.42 0.20 2.73
CA LEU A 56 11.37 1.17 3.84
C LEU A 56 10.02 1.87 3.95
N CYS A 57 9.40 2.21 2.81
CA CYS A 57 8.07 2.79 2.79
C CYS A 57 7.04 1.85 3.45
N ILE A 58 7.14 0.56 3.15
CA ILE A 58 6.23 -0.46 3.66
C ILE A 58 6.47 -0.69 5.15
N GLN A 59 7.72 -0.81 5.56
CA GLN A 59 8.05 -0.94 6.99
C GLN A 59 7.52 0.27 7.77
N GLY A 60 7.65 1.47 7.19
CA GLY A 60 7.10 2.69 7.77
C GLY A 60 5.57 2.66 7.91
N MET A 61 4.86 1.98 7.02
CA MET A 61 3.42 1.81 7.14
C MET A 61 3.06 1.03 8.41
N PHE A 62 3.76 -0.05 8.68
CA PHE A 62 3.53 -0.84 9.90
C PHE A 62 3.84 -0.03 11.15
N PHE A 63 4.91 0.77 11.11
CA PHE A 63 5.21 1.73 12.18
C PHE A 63 4.03 2.70 12.38
N ALA A 64 3.52 3.28 11.32
CA ALA A 64 2.42 4.24 11.38
C ALA A 64 1.17 3.62 12.00
N LEU A 65 0.82 2.39 11.58
CA LEU A 65 -0.33 1.67 12.14
C LEU A 65 -0.17 1.44 13.65
N ASP A 66 1.02 1.01 14.09
CA ASP A 66 1.29 0.72 15.49
C ASP A 66 1.31 1.98 16.36
N HIS A 67 1.51 3.15 15.76
CA HIS A 67 1.56 4.43 16.47
C HIS A 67 0.30 5.28 16.28
N GLY A 68 -0.78 4.68 15.78
CA GLY A 68 -2.08 5.35 15.68
C GLY A 68 -2.16 6.45 14.63
N VAL A 69 -1.27 6.44 13.65
CA VAL A 69 -1.29 7.39 12.54
C VAL A 69 -2.41 7.02 11.57
N ASP A 70 -3.12 8.01 11.04
CA ASP A 70 -4.16 7.77 10.04
C ASP A 70 -3.52 7.15 8.80
N ILE A 71 -3.94 5.92 8.46
CA ILE A 71 -3.35 5.17 7.37
C ILE A 71 -3.57 5.85 6.01
N TRP A 72 -4.72 6.51 5.81
CA TRP A 72 -4.99 7.23 4.57
C TRP A 72 -4.02 8.40 4.39
N GLU A 73 -3.72 9.14 5.46
CA GLU A 73 -2.74 10.23 5.42
C GLU A 73 -1.34 9.70 5.12
N TYR A 74 -0.97 8.56 5.72
CA TYR A 74 0.32 7.93 5.43
C TYR A 74 0.40 7.51 3.96
N HIS A 75 -0.65 6.88 3.43
CA HIS A 75 -0.70 6.51 2.01
C HIS A 75 -0.51 7.72 1.10
N GLU A 76 -1.25 8.80 1.36
CA GLU A 76 -1.14 10.03 0.57
C GLU A 76 0.28 10.57 0.58
N ARG A 77 0.89 10.61 1.75
CA ARG A 77 2.24 11.14 1.93
C ARG A 77 3.29 10.27 1.21
N MET A 78 3.18 8.95 1.34
CA MET A 78 4.13 8.03 0.73
C MET A 78 4.00 7.96 -0.79
N TYR A 79 2.79 7.89 -1.31
CA TYR A 79 2.58 7.90 -2.75
C TYR A 79 3.08 9.22 -3.37
N THR A 80 2.82 10.33 -2.71
CA THR A 80 3.32 11.63 -3.18
C THR A 80 4.85 11.63 -3.22
N ALA A 81 5.47 11.19 -2.15
CA ALA A 81 6.93 11.15 -2.04
C ALA A 81 7.56 10.23 -3.08
N ALA A 82 7.04 9.01 -3.19
CA ALA A 82 7.64 7.99 -4.04
C ALA A 82 7.35 8.19 -5.52
N VAL A 83 6.11 8.53 -5.88
CA VAL A 83 5.67 8.55 -7.29
C VAL A 83 5.69 9.94 -7.88
N LYS A 84 5.18 10.93 -7.18
CA LYS A 84 5.09 12.31 -7.69
C LYS A 84 6.41 13.06 -7.55
N ASP A 85 6.92 13.14 -6.33
CA ASP A 85 8.14 13.89 -6.02
C ASP A 85 9.41 13.10 -6.31
N ARG A 86 9.29 11.76 -6.39
CA ARG A 86 10.39 10.84 -6.68
C ARG A 86 11.61 11.08 -5.79
N ILE A 87 11.35 11.20 -4.49
CA ILE A 87 12.43 11.30 -3.51
C ILE A 87 13.19 9.98 -3.46
N ASN A 88 14.38 9.99 -2.85
CA ASN A 88 15.12 8.74 -2.64
C ASN A 88 14.50 7.97 -1.48
N ILE A 89 13.51 7.11 -1.77
CA ILE A 89 12.78 6.31 -0.77
C ILE A 89 13.63 5.19 -0.16
N GLU A 90 14.84 4.98 -0.67
CA GLU A 90 15.79 4.01 -0.11
C GLU A 90 16.71 4.64 0.94
N ASP A 91 16.63 5.96 1.12
CA ASP A 91 17.38 6.70 2.13
C ASP A 91 16.47 6.98 3.33
N ILE A 92 16.81 6.45 4.50
CA ILE A 92 16.00 6.56 5.71
C ILE A 92 15.78 8.02 6.10
N ASN A 93 16.81 8.86 6.03
CA ASN A 93 16.71 10.25 6.43
C ASN A 93 15.79 11.06 5.49
N VAL A 94 15.92 10.83 4.18
CA VAL A 94 15.06 11.46 3.17
C VAL A 94 13.60 11.04 3.39
N LEU A 95 13.40 9.74 3.65
CA LEU A 95 12.06 9.20 3.89
C LEU A 95 11.45 9.79 5.17
N ALA A 96 12.22 9.87 6.25
CA ALA A 96 11.76 10.45 7.52
C ALA A 96 11.34 11.91 7.33
N ASP A 97 12.10 12.68 6.57
CA ASP A 97 11.77 14.08 6.28
C ASP A 97 10.41 14.20 5.55
N SER A 98 10.10 13.24 4.70
CA SER A 98 8.84 13.24 3.93
C SER A 98 7.59 13.06 4.80
N VAL A 99 7.72 12.52 6.00
CA VAL A 99 6.60 12.29 6.94
C VAL A 99 6.62 13.25 8.12
N GLU A 100 7.42 14.31 8.05
CA GLU A 100 7.46 15.36 9.06
C GLU A 100 6.08 15.98 9.25
N GLY A 101 5.69 16.16 10.51
CA GLY A 101 4.37 16.71 10.84
C GLY A 101 3.26 15.67 10.89
N LEU A 102 3.47 14.48 10.33
CA LEU A 102 2.50 13.40 10.34
C LEU A 102 2.73 12.45 11.51
N LEU A 103 3.98 12.18 11.83
CA LEU A 103 4.36 11.23 12.90
C LEU A 103 5.69 11.68 13.52
N ASP A 104 6.09 10.96 14.58
CA ASP A 104 7.39 11.20 15.23
C ASP A 104 8.52 10.70 14.33
N THR A 105 9.20 11.63 13.65
CA THR A 105 10.23 11.30 12.68
C THR A 105 11.46 10.65 13.30
N ASP A 106 11.82 10.99 14.54
CA ASP A 106 12.97 10.36 15.20
C ASP A 106 12.68 8.90 15.53
N ALA A 107 11.49 8.62 16.06
CA ALA A 107 11.06 7.25 16.33
C ALA A 107 10.94 6.44 15.04
N PHE A 108 10.41 7.05 13.99
CA PHE A 108 10.28 6.46 12.66
C PHE A 108 11.66 6.08 12.11
N ARG A 109 12.62 7.00 12.18
CA ARG A 109 13.99 6.77 11.72
C ARG A 109 14.64 5.63 12.47
N LYS A 110 14.50 5.60 13.80
CA LYS A 110 15.07 4.54 14.64
C LYS A 110 14.47 3.18 14.32
N SER A 111 13.16 3.12 14.10
CA SER A 111 12.46 1.89 13.74
C SER A 111 12.99 1.33 12.42
N LEU A 112 13.13 2.17 11.40
CA LEU A 112 13.65 1.74 10.10
C LEU A 112 15.12 1.28 10.20
N GLN A 113 15.93 2.00 10.96
CA GLN A 113 17.34 1.63 11.18
C GLN A 113 17.49 0.29 11.88
N SER A 114 16.59 -0.03 12.81
CA SER A 114 16.64 -1.28 13.57
C SER A 114 16.11 -2.49 12.80
N GLY A 115 15.37 -2.27 11.73
CA GLY A 115 14.72 -3.35 10.99
C GLY A 115 13.56 -4.00 11.75
N GLU A 116 12.96 -3.27 12.69
CA GLU A 116 11.88 -3.76 13.56
C GLU A 116 10.74 -4.40 12.78
N TYR A 117 10.40 -3.85 11.60
CA TYR A 117 9.29 -4.33 10.77
C TYR A 117 9.73 -5.12 9.53
N ALA A 118 11.02 -5.50 9.45
CA ALA A 118 11.52 -6.25 8.29
C ALA A 118 10.85 -7.62 8.15
N LYS A 119 10.58 -8.29 9.27
CA LYS A 119 9.91 -9.61 9.25
C LYS A 119 8.45 -9.48 8.85
N VAL A 120 7.77 -8.43 9.32
CA VAL A 120 6.36 -8.19 8.96
C VAL A 120 6.24 -7.91 7.46
N LEU A 121 7.19 -7.17 6.89
CA LEU A 121 7.26 -6.95 5.45
C LEU A 121 7.42 -8.27 4.68
N GLU A 122 8.36 -9.11 5.12
CA GLU A 122 8.58 -10.41 4.50
C GLU A 122 7.31 -11.26 4.54
N ASP A 123 6.64 -11.29 5.68
CA ASP A 123 5.39 -12.04 5.84
C ASP A 123 4.28 -11.46 4.93
N SER A 124 4.25 -10.15 4.74
CA SER A 124 3.28 -9.50 3.85
C SER A 124 3.52 -9.89 2.39
N ASN A 125 4.79 -9.97 1.96
CA ASN A 125 5.14 -10.43 0.62
C ASN A 125 4.71 -11.89 0.42
N VAL A 126 4.97 -12.75 1.39
CA VAL A 126 4.57 -14.16 1.34
C VAL A 126 3.04 -14.28 1.24
N TYR A 127 2.33 -13.52 2.06
CA TYR A 127 0.87 -13.54 2.03
C TYR A 127 0.33 -13.13 0.65
N ALA A 128 0.89 -12.08 0.07
CA ALA A 128 0.45 -11.59 -1.24
C ALA A 128 0.74 -12.59 -2.36
N TYR A 129 1.99 -13.01 -2.49
CA TYR A 129 2.45 -13.75 -3.65
C TYR A 129 2.22 -15.26 -3.54
N GLU A 130 2.45 -15.85 -2.37
CA GLU A 130 2.35 -17.29 -2.19
C GLU A 130 0.96 -17.72 -1.74
N GLN A 131 0.34 -16.98 -0.84
CA GLN A 131 -0.95 -17.38 -0.24
C GLN A 131 -2.16 -16.81 -1.00
N SER A 132 -2.07 -15.59 -1.51
CA SER A 132 -3.20 -14.92 -2.18
C SER A 132 -3.11 -14.95 -3.70
N GLY A 133 -1.99 -15.43 -4.25
CA GLY A 133 -1.81 -15.56 -5.70
C GLY A 133 -1.78 -14.24 -6.45
N VAL A 134 -1.35 -13.16 -5.79
CA VAL A 134 -1.18 -11.85 -6.43
C VAL A 134 -0.02 -11.94 -7.42
N TRP A 135 -0.23 -11.44 -8.64
CA TRP A 135 0.80 -11.43 -9.67
C TRP A 135 1.06 -10.02 -10.23
N ALA A 136 0.17 -9.10 -9.92
CA ALA A 136 0.29 -7.69 -10.31
C ALA A 136 -0.35 -6.81 -9.23
N VAL A 137 0.12 -5.58 -9.09
CA VAL A 137 -0.47 -4.61 -8.18
C VAL A 137 -0.91 -3.35 -8.95
N PRO A 138 -2.00 -2.69 -8.55
CA PRO A 138 -2.85 -3.04 -7.39
C PRO A 138 -3.73 -4.25 -7.67
N SER A 139 -4.06 -4.99 -6.61
CA SER A 139 -4.98 -6.13 -6.67
C SER A 139 -5.95 -6.05 -5.49
N TYR A 140 -7.15 -6.52 -5.72
CA TYR A 140 -8.24 -6.46 -4.72
C TYR A 140 -8.87 -7.83 -4.59
N ARG A 141 -9.20 -8.22 -3.35
CA ARG A 141 -9.85 -9.50 -3.06
C ARG A 141 -11.00 -9.26 -2.10
N MET A 142 -12.17 -9.78 -2.43
CA MET A 142 -13.35 -9.65 -1.56
C MET A 142 -14.36 -10.73 -1.88
N ASN A 143 -14.80 -11.48 -0.85
CA ASN A 143 -15.84 -12.49 -0.99
C ASN A 143 -15.55 -13.53 -2.09
N GLY A 144 -14.29 -13.97 -2.21
CA GLY A 144 -13.86 -14.94 -3.22
C GLY A 144 -13.70 -14.35 -4.63
N ARG A 145 -13.91 -13.06 -4.80
CA ARG A 145 -13.77 -12.36 -6.07
C ARG A 145 -12.43 -11.63 -6.15
N LYS A 146 -11.94 -11.45 -7.36
CA LYS A 146 -10.63 -10.83 -7.63
C LYS A 146 -10.79 -9.70 -8.65
N LEU A 147 -10.01 -8.62 -8.42
CA LEU A 147 -9.78 -7.59 -9.42
C LEU A 147 -8.27 -7.35 -9.46
N ASP A 148 -7.63 -7.75 -10.53
CA ASP A 148 -6.19 -7.61 -10.71
C ASP A 148 -5.89 -6.54 -11.77
N ALA A 149 -4.83 -5.77 -11.53
CA ALA A 149 -4.35 -4.79 -12.50
C ALA A 149 -3.90 -5.47 -13.78
N ALA A 150 -4.20 -4.85 -14.91
CA ALA A 150 -3.66 -5.27 -16.20
C ALA A 150 -2.26 -4.68 -16.38
N GLU A 151 -1.35 -5.46 -16.92
CA GLU A 151 0.03 -5.03 -17.16
C GLU A 151 0.06 -3.78 -18.05
N GLY A 152 0.77 -2.74 -17.59
CA GLY A 152 0.92 -1.49 -18.32
C GLY A 152 -0.30 -0.59 -18.34
N ILE A 153 -1.41 -1.01 -17.69
CA ILE A 153 -2.68 -0.28 -17.69
C ILE A 153 -3.16 0.01 -16.28
N GLY A 154 -3.00 -0.94 -15.34
CA GLY A 154 -3.55 -0.86 -13.99
C GLY A 154 -5.02 -1.24 -13.96
N ILE A 155 -5.83 -0.49 -13.21
CA ILE A 155 -7.29 -0.63 -13.16
C ILE A 155 -7.94 0.68 -13.55
N THR A 156 -9.22 0.61 -13.96
CA THR A 156 -10.04 1.81 -14.18
C THR A 156 -10.94 2.04 -12.97
N LYS A 157 -11.42 3.28 -12.84
CA LYS A 157 -12.36 3.63 -11.76
C LYS A 157 -13.64 2.82 -11.89
N GLU A 158 -14.12 2.59 -13.13
CA GLU A 158 -15.30 1.80 -13.41
C GLU A 158 -15.15 0.35 -12.98
N GLN A 159 -13.98 -0.24 -13.22
CA GLN A 159 -13.69 -1.60 -12.77
C GLN A 159 -13.75 -1.70 -11.24
N LEU A 160 -13.14 -0.73 -10.55
CA LEU A 160 -13.16 -0.72 -9.09
C LEU A 160 -14.57 -0.51 -8.56
N ALA A 161 -15.34 0.42 -9.14
CA ALA A 161 -16.72 0.67 -8.74
C ALA A 161 -17.58 -0.60 -8.87
N LYS A 162 -17.45 -1.32 -9.99
CA LYS A 162 -18.16 -2.59 -10.20
C LYS A 162 -17.76 -3.64 -9.16
N PHE A 163 -16.48 -3.68 -8.83
CA PHE A 163 -15.99 -4.63 -7.83
C PHE A 163 -16.58 -4.32 -6.45
N LEU A 164 -16.61 -3.06 -6.06
CA LEU A 164 -17.21 -2.63 -4.79
C LEU A 164 -18.72 -2.90 -4.76
N ASP A 165 -19.40 -2.78 -5.89
CA ASP A 165 -20.83 -3.05 -6.00
C ASP A 165 -21.17 -4.50 -5.68
N THR A 166 -20.23 -5.43 -5.79
CA THR A 166 -20.46 -6.84 -5.44
C THR A 166 -20.71 -7.05 -3.94
N ALA A 167 -20.43 -6.04 -3.10
CA ALA A 167 -20.66 -6.07 -1.66
C ALA A 167 -22.01 -5.48 -1.23
N LYS A 168 -22.91 -5.26 -2.12
CA LYS A 168 -24.26 -4.74 -1.81
C LYS A 168 -25.18 -5.83 -1.26
#